data_ddb9004c2335f774a69fbc2ce91b4c53
#
_entry.id   ddb9004c2335f774a69fbc2ce91b4c53
#
_cell.length_a   1.000
_cell.length_b   1.000
_cell.length_c   1.000
_cell.angle_alpha   90.00
_cell.angle_beta   90.00
_cell.angle_gamma   90.00
#
_symmetry.space_group_name_H-M   'P 1'
#
loop_
_entity.id
_entity.type
_entity.pdbx_description
1 polymer ?
#
loop_
_entity_poly.entity_id
_entity_poly.type
_entity_poly.pdbx_seq_one_letter_code
_entity_poly.pdbx_strand_id
1 'polypeptide(L)'
;MPEPTRPLRPLLPLPDGGWQAMSVATPVDFKIRGLALVPPRSTVPVIVVPGIMGTNLRAKSKPRSREEENEEVNPGKPAWRPPNTTPGGLWDALVWDQYDPAYRQRLLDPDTLEVDDSGEPHIRHAQWGPHVHPQLARERWWGELHAGSYIDLLCMLETRLNQTFYRRYAEDMRRIRPHWQEVMDCDPAKWGFPHMAPLTEAELERHALHHYPVYGAGYHWLRSAHEASQRLEQRIDDVIDYWKAHKRKCEQVILVTHSMGGLVARACARRIPDKIAGVIHGAMPA
;
A
#
# COMPACT_ATOMS: atom_id res chain seq x y z
N MET A 1 2.63 -1.00 35.55
CA MET A 1 1.89 0.21 35.17
C MET A 1 0.51 -0.22 34.70
N PRO A 2 -0.59 0.51 34.99
CA PRO A 2 -1.91 0.18 34.45
C PRO A 2 -1.90 0.26 32.91
N GLU A 3 -2.70 -0.59 32.27
CA GLU A 3 -2.81 -0.65 30.80
C GLU A 3 -3.27 0.69 30.20
N PRO A 4 -2.82 1.02 28.96
CA PRO A 4 -3.32 2.18 28.24
C PRO A 4 -4.82 2.01 27.98
N THR A 5 -5.61 3.01 28.35
CA THR A 5 -7.07 3.00 28.18
C THR A 5 -7.50 3.55 26.83
N ARG A 6 -6.57 4.15 26.08
CA ARG A 6 -6.83 4.69 24.75
C ARG A 6 -5.63 4.46 23.83
N PRO A 7 -5.78 3.71 22.74
CA PRO A 7 -4.76 3.67 21.69
C PRO A 7 -4.65 5.04 21.01
N LEU A 8 -3.45 5.55 20.84
CA LEU A 8 -3.18 6.71 20.00
C LEU A 8 -3.17 6.29 18.53
N ARG A 9 -3.55 7.23 17.68
CA ARG A 9 -3.42 7.04 16.22
C ARG A 9 -1.95 6.86 15.84
N PRO A 10 -1.64 6.20 14.72
CA PRO A 10 -0.29 6.10 14.19
C PRO A 10 0.38 7.46 14.11
N LEU A 11 1.67 7.49 14.41
CA LEU A 11 2.47 8.71 14.36
C LEU A 11 2.68 9.16 12.90
N LEU A 12 2.66 10.46 12.68
CA LEU A 12 3.01 11.06 11.39
C LEU A 12 4.47 11.53 11.43
N PRO A 13 5.30 11.21 10.42
CA PRO A 13 6.67 11.69 10.37
C PRO A 13 6.73 13.20 10.10
N LEU A 14 7.69 13.88 10.75
CA LEU A 14 7.96 15.30 10.54
C LEU A 14 9.26 15.49 9.74
N PRO A 15 9.40 16.59 8.97
CA PRO A 15 10.59 16.86 8.15
C PRO A 15 11.89 16.96 8.95
N ASP A 16 11.82 17.34 10.23
CA ASP A 16 12.97 17.40 11.13
C ASP A 16 13.47 16.03 11.61
N GLY A 17 12.73 14.96 11.23
CA GLY A 17 12.98 13.59 11.67
C GLY A 17 12.25 13.21 12.96
N GLY A 18 11.41 14.10 13.48
CA GLY A 18 10.51 13.85 14.59
C GLY A 18 9.24 13.10 14.19
N TRP A 19 8.33 12.96 15.15
CA TRP A 19 7.03 12.34 14.97
C TRP A 19 5.92 13.18 15.59
N GLN A 20 4.82 13.33 14.90
CA GLN A 20 3.63 13.97 15.43
C GLN A 20 2.63 12.93 15.92
N ALA A 21 2.21 13.06 17.18
CA ALA A 21 1.09 12.30 17.74
C ALA A 21 -0.14 13.19 17.81
N MET A 22 -1.30 12.66 17.41
CA MET A 22 -2.58 13.34 17.60
C MET A 22 -3.43 12.59 18.62
N SER A 23 -3.97 13.32 19.58
CA SER A 23 -4.87 12.78 20.60
C SER A 23 -6.05 13.74 20.79
N VAL A 24 -7.20 13.18 21.15
CA VAL A 24 -8.37 13.98 21.54
C VAL A 24 -8.17 14.42 22.98
N ALA A 25 -8.36 15.72 23.25
CA ALA A 25 -8.35 16.26 24.61
C ALA A 25 -9.45 15.58 25.45
N THR A 26 -9.11 15.24 26.68
CA THR A 26 -10.05 14.66 27.65
C THR A 26 -10.11 15.51 28.89
N PRO A 27 -11.27 15.55 29.60
CA PRO A 27 -11.37 16.23 30.89
C PRO A 27 -10.30 15.76 31.86
N VAL A 28 -9.81 16.66 32.72
CA VAL A 28 -8.73 16.41 33.67
C VAL A 28 -9.03 15.25 34.62
N ASP A 29 -10.31 15.01 34.91
CA ASP A 29 -10.78 13.95 35.81
C ASP A 29 -10.66 12.55 35.23
N PHE A 30 -10.45 12.42 33.90
CA PHE A 30 -10.26 11.15 33.26
C PHE A 30 -8.78 10.75 33.26
N LYS A 31 -8.43 9.73 34.04
CA LYS A 31 -7.10 9.12 34.05
C LYS A 31 -6.87 8.26 32.79
N ILE A 32 -6.67 8.90 31.63
CA ILE A 32 -6.38 8.22 30.37
C ILE A 32 -4.88 8.13 30.17
N ARG A 33 -4.41 6.95 29.78
CA ARG A 33 -3.00 6.70 29.40
C ARG A 33 -2.95 6.38 27.92
N GLY A 34 -2.22 7.18 27.18
CA GLY A 34 -1.90 6.94 25.78
C GLY A 34 -0.53 6.25 25.67
N LEU A 35 -0.40 5.31 24.71
CA LEU A 35 0.86 4.73 24.29
C LEU A 35 1.13 5.14 22.85
N ALA A 36 2.24 5.84 22.62
CA ALA A 36 2.77 6.13 21.31
C ALA A 36 3.98 5.23 21.03
N LEU A 37 3.93 4.47 19.94
CA LEU A 37 5.06 3.66 19.47
C LEU A 37 5.80 4.45 18.40
N VAL A 38 7.05 4.82 18.69
CA VAL A 38 7.92 5.51 17.75
C VAL A 38 8.61 4.48 16.85
N PRO A 39 8.41 4.54 15.53
CA PRO A 39 9.07 3.61 14.62
C PRO A 39 10.61 3.71 14.66
N PRO A 40 11.32 2.62 14.37
CA PRO A 40 12.78 2.62 14.25
C PRO A 40 13.30 3.61 13.20
N ARG A 41 14.57 4.02 13.31
CA ARG A 41 15.19 4.94 12.35
C ARG A 41 15.50 4.28 11.00
N SER A 42 15.75 2.98 10.97
CA SER A 42 15.91 2.22 9.73
C SER A 42 14.55 1.94 9.11
N THR A 43 14.42 2.23 7.84
CA THR A 43 13.14 2.12 7.11
C THR A 43 13.35 1.31 5.84
N VAL A 44 12.51 0.31 5.64
CA VAL A 44 12.46 -0.53 4.42
C VAL A 44 11.02 -0.47 3.89
N PRO A 45 10.72 0.45 2.96
CA PRO A 45 9.37 0.58 2.41
C PRO A 45 8.92 -0.69 1.70
N VAL A 46 7.64 -1.01 1.82
CA VAL A 46 6.98 -2.09 1.09
C VAL A 46 6.08 -1.46 0.04
N ILE A 47 6.30 -1.76 -1.24
CA ILE A 47 5.54 -1.18 -2.34
C ILE A 47 4.68 -2.28 -2.99
N VAL A 48 3.35 -2.09 -2.96
CA VAL A 48 2.39 -3.01 -3.57
C VAL A 48 2.15 -2.60 -5.01
N VAL A 49 2.43 -3.51 -5.94
CA VAL A 49 2.25 -3.33 -7.39
C VAL A 49 1.07 -4.18 -7.84
N PRO A 50 -0.06 -3.57 -8.27
CA PRO A 50 -1.28 -4.29 -8.57
C PRO A 50 -1.20 -5.09 -9.87
N GLY A 51 -2.17 -5.98 -10.09
CA GLY A 51 -2.39 -6.66 -11.36
C GLY A 51 -3.03 -5.77 -12.42
N ILE A 52 -3.31 -6.37 -13.58
CA ILE A 52 -4.11 -5.73 -14.63
C ILE A 52 -5.44 -5.25 -14.04
N MET A 53 -5.91 -4.07 -14.47
CA MET A 53 -7.17 -3.45 -14.02
C MET A 53 -7.19 -3.10 -12.51
N GLY A 54 -6.09 -3.35 -11.78
CA GLY A 54 -5.99 -3.08 -10.36
C GLY A 54 -5.57 -1.64 -10.00
N THR A 55 -5.29 -0.81 -11.00
CA THR A 55 -5.03 0.63 -10.87
C THR A 55 -6.23 1.43 -11.33
N ASN A 56 -6.61 2.43 -10.56
CA ASN A 56 -7.62 3.41 -10.95
C ASN A 56 -7.09 4.32 -12.07
N LEU A 57 -7.90 4.58 -13.09
CA LEU A 57 -7.57 5.47 -14.20
C LEU A 57 -8.59 6.59 -14.32
N ARG A 58 -8.14 7.79 -14.71
CA ARG A 58 -8.98 8.95 -15.01
C ARG A 58 -8.64 9.54 -16.38
N ALA A 59 -9.57 10.30 -16.92
CA ALA A 59 -9.33 11.07 -18.12
C ALA A 59 -8.31 12.18 -17.89
N LYS A 60 -7.38 12.38 -18.82
CA LYS A 60 -6.40 13.48 -18.78
C LYS A 60 -7.09 14.85 -18.82
N SER A 61 -6.48 15.83 -18.18
CA SER A 61 -7.02 17.19 -18.06
C SER A 61 -7.02 18.02 -19.36
N LYS A 62 -6.40 17.51 -20.45
CA LYS A 62 -6.35 18.21 -21.73
C LYS A 62 -6.80 17.26 -22.86
N PRO A 63 -7.86 17.59 -23.60
CA PRO A 63 -8.17 16.90 -24.86
C PRO A 63 -7.05 17.14 -25.89
N ARG A 64 -6.79 16.17 -26.76
CA ARG A 64 -5.71 16.20 -27.77
C ARG A 64 -5.94 17.22 -28.88
N SER A 65 -7.19 17.53 -29.20
CA SER A 65 -7.56 18.55 -30.21
C SER A 65 -8.98 19.05 -29.97
N ARG A 66 -9.30 20.23 -30.56
CA ARG A 66 -10.63 20.86 -30.51
C ARG A 66 -11.75 20.03 -31.19
N GLU A 67 -11.37 19.08 -32.04
CA GLU A 67 -12.31 18.22 -32.78
C GLU A 67 -12.67 16.94 -32.00
N GLU A 68 -11.91 16.62 -30.92
CA GLU A 68 -12.12 15.45 -30.05
C GLU A 68 -12.82 15.82 -28.72
N GLU A 69 -13.40 17.00 -28.62
CA GLU A 69 -14.29 17.38 -27.51
C GLU A 69 -15.60 16.57 -27.56
N ASN A 70 -15.49 15.26 -27.41
CA ASN A 70 -16.64 14.43 -27.09
C ASN A 70 -17.03 14.67 -25.64
N GLU A 71 -18.26 15.07 -25.40
CA GLU A 71 -18.85 15.34 -24.08
C GLU A 71 -18.73 14.17 -23.09
N GLU A 72 -18.33 12.98 -23.55
CA GLU A 72 -18.30 11.73 -22.81
C GLU A 72 -17.03 11.55 -21.93
N VAL A 73 -15.89 12.16 -22.30
CA VAL A 73 -14.63 12.07 -21.53
C VAL A 73 -14.32 13.40 -20.87
N ASN A 74 -14.98 13.68 -19.77
CA ASN A 74 -14.72 14.89 -19.00
C ASN A 74 -13.34 14.84 -18.31
N PRO A 75 -12.46 15.85 -18.52
CA PRO A 75 -11.15 15.92 -17.89
C PRO A 75 -11.20 15.70 -16.37
N GLY A 76 -10.31 14.85 -15.87
CA GLY A 76 -10.20 14.54 -14.44
C GLY A 76 -11.28 13.59 -13.88
N LYS A 77 -12.29 13.20 -14.67
CA LYS A 77 -13.27 12.21 -14.21
C LYS A 77 -12.68 10.79 -14.22
N PRO A 78 -13.06 9.95 -13.23
CA PRO A 78 -12.71 8.54 -13.23
C PRO A 78 -13.21 7.87 -14.52
N ALA A 79 -12.30 7.18 -15.22
CA ALA A 79 -12.62 6.37 -16.41
C ALA A 79 -12.64 4.88 -16.06
N TRP A 80 -11.75 4.46 -15.15
CA TRP A 80 -11.72 3.13 -14.59
C TRP A 80 -11.54 3.24 -13.07
N ARG A 81 -12.61 3.13 -12.35
CA ARG A 81 -12.65 3.08 -10.88
C ARG A 81 -13.84 2.22 -10.47
N PRO A 82 -13.72 0.88 -10.56
CA PRO A 82 -14.81 -0.01 -10.16
C PRO A 82 -15.24 0.26 -8.72
N PRO A 83 -16.55 0.16 -8.43
CA PRO A 83 -17.04 0.37 -7.07
C PRO A 83 -16.53 -0.69 -6.12
N ASN A 84 -16.30 -0.30 -4.88
CA ASN A 84 -15.72 -1.15 -3.83
C ASN A 84 -16.76 -2.00 -3.09
N THR A 85 -18.03 -1.96 -3.49
CA THR A 85 -19.12 -2.73 -2.86
C THR A 85 -19.74 -3.71 -3.84
N THR A 86 -20.11 -4.90 -3.36
CA THR A 86 -20.73 -5.93 -4.18
C THR A 86 -21.99 -5.45 -4.93
N PRO A 87 -22.93 -4.71 -4.32
CA PRO A 87 -24.10 -4.18 -5.06
C PRO A 87 -23.70 -3.16 -6.14
N GLY A 88 -22.75 -2.26 -5.83
CA GLY A 88 -22.26 -1.27 -6.79
C GLY A 88 -21.49 -1.92 -7.94
N GLY A 89 -20.63 -2.91 -7.63
CA GLY A 89 -19.87 -3.65 -8.65
C GLY A 89 -20.77 -4.43 -9.62
N LEU A 90 -21.85 -5.02 -9.12
CA LEU A 90 -22.81 -5.69 -9.98
C LEU A 90 -23.54 -4.70 -10.89
N TRP A 91 -23.94 -3.54 -10.36
CA TRP A 91 -24.60 -2.48 -11.14
C TRP A 91 -23.67 -1.94 -12.24
N ASP A 92 -22.43 -1.62 -11.91
CA ASP A 92 -21.45 -1.13 -12.89
C ASP A 92 -21.12 -2.19 -13.96
N ALA A 93 -21.06 -3.47 -13.58
CA ALA A 93 -20.88 -4.55 -14.53
C ALA A 93 -22.04 -4.63 -15.52
N LEU A 94 -23.28 -4.47 -15.04
CA LEU A 94 -24.47 -4.44 -15.89
C LEU A 94 -24.48 -3.21 -16.82
N VAL A 95 -24.09 -2.05 -16.32
CA VAL A 95 -23.97 -0.81 -17.13
C VAL A 95 -22.86 -0.97 -18.17
N TRP A 96 -21.70 -1.52 -17.74
CA TRP A 96 -20.57 -1.78 -18.64
C TRP A 96 -20.92 -2.77 -19.76
N ASP A 97 -21.74 -3.77 -19.47
CA ASP A 97 -22.18 -4.75 -20.47
C ASP A 97 -23.12 -4.16 -21.54
N GLN A 98 -23.80 -3.07 -21.20
CA GLN A 98 -24.67 -2.35 -22.15
C GLN A 98 -23.90 -1.49 -23.17
N TYR A 99 -22.62 -1.18 -22.90
CA TYR A 99 -21.78 -0.41 -23.80
C TYR A 99 -21.33 -1.26 -24.99
N ASP A 100 -21.46 -0.70 -26.22
CA ASP A 100 -20.89 -1.36 -27.39
C ASP A 100 -19.35 -1.40 -27.36
N PRO A 101 -18.73 -2.30 -28.11
CA PRO A 101 -17.26 -2.43 -28.10
C PRO A 101 -16.50 -1.17 -28.51
N ALA A 102 -17.03 -0.39 -29.45
CA ALA A 102 -16.39 0.84 -29.91
C ALA A 102 -16.45 1.93 -28.81
N TYR A 103 -17.56 2.01 -28.08
CA TYR A 103 -17.67 2.91 -26.92
C TYR A 103 -16.70 2.52 -25.81
N ARG A 104 -16.60 1.22 -25.47
CA ARG A 104 -15.62 0.73 -24.47
C ARG A 104 -14.19 1.05 -24.87
N GLN A 105 -13.84 0.91 -26.16
CA GLN A 105 -12.52 1.28 -26.68
C GLN A 105 -12.22 2.77 -26.52
N ARG A 106 -13.19 3.64 -26.80
CA ARG A 106 -13.03 5.10 -26.61
C ARG A 106 -12.84 5.46 -25.14
N LEU A 107 -13.61 4.84 -24.23
CA LEU A 107 -13.46 5.07 -22.78
C LEU A 107 -12.11 4.61 -22.23
N LEU A 108 -11.56 3.53 -22.78
CA LEU A 108 -10.30 2.93 -22.34
C LEU A 108 -9.16 3.19 -23.31
N ASP A 109 -9.16 4.33 -24.01
CA ASP A 109 -8.04 4.74 -24.84
C ASP A 109 -6.81 5.08 -23.98
N PRO A 110 -5.69 4.34 -24.15
CA PRO A 110 -4.47 4.57 -23.36
C PRO A 110 -3.88 5.97 -23.54
N ASP A 111 -4.18 6.64 -24.65
CA ASP A 111 -3.65 7.97 -24.92
C ASP A 111 -4.40 9.09 -24.20
N THR A 112 -5.65 8.85 -23.85
CA THR A 112 -6.51 9.82 -23.15
C THR A 112 -6.57 9.62 -21.63
N LEU A 113 -6.00 8.55 -21.12
CA LEU A 113 -6.05 8.18 -19.71
C LEU A 113 -4.73 8.39 -18.98
N GLU A 114 -4.83 8.57 -17.67
CA GLU A 114 -3.71 8.59 -16.73
C GLU A 114 -4.07 7.86 -15.43
N VAL A 115 -3.07 7.54 -14.61
CA VAL A 115 -3.31 6.96 -13.28
C VAL A 115 -4.06 7.96 -12.41
N ASP A 116 -5.13 7.48 -11.78
CA ASP A 116 -5.97 8.28 -10.91
C ASP A 116 -5.48 8.17 -9.45
N ASP A 117 -4.89 9.24 -8.95
CA ASP A 117 -4.40 9.37 -7.58
C ASP A 117 -5.47 9.92 -6.60
N SER A 118 -6.63 10.34 -7.12
CA SER A 118 -7.71 10.94 -6.33
C SER A 118 -8.63 9.89 -5.67
N GLY A 119 -8.36 8.60 -5.85
CA GLY A 119 -9.13 7.52 -5.23
C GLY A 119 -9.14 7.61 -3.71
N GLU A 120 -10.31 7.40 -3.10
CA GLU A 120 -10.38 7.28 -1.65
C GLU A 120 -9.95 5.87 -1.23
N PRO A 121 -9.01 5.72 -0.28
CA PRO A 121 -8.51 4.40 0.12
C PRO A 121 -9.52 3.56 0.92
N HIS A 122 -10.72 4.03 1.21
CA HIS A 122 -11.82 3.30 1.89
C HIS A 122 -11.42 2.48 3.14
N ILE A 123 -10.36 2.89 3.85
CA ILE A 123 -9.79 2.15 4.99
C ILE A 123 -10.78 1.89 6.13
N ARG A 124 -11.87 2.66 6.24
CA ARG A 124 -12.89 2.47 7.28
C ARG A 124 -13.61 1.13 7.19
N HIS A 125 -13.64 0.52 6.02
CA HIS A 125 -14.31 -0.74 5.74
C HIS A 125 -13.35 -1.94 5.73
N ALA A 126 -12.04 -1.69 5.80
CA ALA A 126 -11.03 -2.73 5.85
C ALA A 126 -10.93 -3.34 7.25
N GLN A 127 -10.73 -4.65 7.32
CA GLN A 127 -10.59 -5.37 8.60
C GLN A 127 -9.51 -4.76 9.50
N TRP A 128 -8.40 -4.29 8.92
CA TRP A 128 -7.25 -3.69 9.62
C TRP A 128 -7.21 -2.15 9.51
N GLY A 129 -8.22 -1.57 8.86
CA GLY A 129 -8.28 -0.13 8.56
C GLY A 129 -8.26 0.80 9.77
N PRO A 130 -8.89 0.48 10.92
CA PRO A 130 -8.85 1.32 12.12
C PRO A 130 -7.45 1.58 12.67
N HIS A 131 -6.47 0.74 12.31
CA HIS A 131 -5.07 0.85 12.72
C HIS A 131 -4.23 1.73 11.79
N VAL A 132 -4.80 2.22 10.70
CA VAL A 132 -4.11 3.07 9.71
C VAL A 132 -4.67 4.49 9.73
N HIS A 133 -3.78 5.48 9.65
CA HIS A 133 -4.22 6.88 9.57
C HIS A 133 -4.63 7.21 8.12
N PRO A 134 -5.86 7.78 7.88
CA PRO A 134 -6.32 8.09 6.52
C PRO A 134 -5.39 8.99 5.71
N GLN A 135 -4.75 9.95 6.36
CA GLN A 135 -3.79 10.82 5.71
C GLN A 135 -2.56 10.06 5.21
N LEU A 136 -2.01 9.12 6.01
CA LEU A 136 -0.90 8.27 5.56
C LEU A 136 -1.27 7.43 4.35
N ALA A 137 -2.49 6.88 4.32
CA ALA A 137 -2.96 6.10 3.19
C ALA A 137 -3.00 6.92 1.90
N ARG A 138 -3.44 8.18 1.97
CA ARG A 138 -3.43 9.10 0.81
C ARG A 138 -2.01 9.46 0.39
N GLU A 139 -1.17 9.89 1.32
CA GLU A 139 0.23 10.26 1.07
C GLU A 139 1.06 9.10 0.51
N ARG A 140 0.63 7.85 0.76
CA ARG A 140 1.27 6.62 0.28
C ARG A 140 0.61 6.02 -0.95
N TRP A 141 -0.15 6.84 -1.69
CA TRP A 141 -0.78 6.48 -2.98
C TRP A 141 -1.69 5.26 -2.96
N TRP A 142 -2.29 4.94 -1.80
CA TRP A 142 -3.24 3.82 -1.72
C TRP A 142 -4.48 4.06 -2.58
N GLY A 143 -4.84 5.33 -2.81
CA GLY A 143 -5.95 5.72 -3.67
C GLY A 143 -5.76 5.43 -5.16
N GLU A 144 -4.51 5.18 -5.61
CA GLU A 144 -4.26 4.74 -7.00
C GLU A 144 -4.73 3.30 -7.23
N LEU A 145 -4.82 2.46 -6.19
CA LEU A 145 -5.18 1.07 -6.29
C LEU A 145 -6.69 0.87 -6.09
N HIS A 146 -7.27 -0.11 -6.80
CA HIS A 146 -8.66 -0.49 -6.60
C HIS A 146 -8.85 -0.98 -5.16
N ALA A 147 -9.58 -0.20 -4.36
CA ALA A 147 -9.69 -0.42 -2.93
C ALA A 147 -10.33 -1.78 -2.61
N GLY A 148 -11.38 -2.19 -3.33
CA GLY A 148 -12.04 -3.49 -3.14
C GLY A 148 -11.11 -4.70 -3.28
N SER A 149 -10.00 -4.56 -4.02
CA SER A 149 -9.03 -5.66 -4.24
C SER A 149 -7.81 -5.57 -3.33
N TYR A 150 -7.40 -4.37 -2.91
CA TYR A 150 -6.08 -4.19 -2.29
C TYR A 150 -6.10 -3.59 -0.89
N ILE A 151 -7.20 -2.96 -0.46
CA ILE A 151 -7.20 -2.22 0.80
C ILE A 151 -6.92 -3.10 2.01
N ASP A 152 -7.47 -4.31 2.05
CA ASP A 152 -7.23 -5.25 3.14
C ASP A 152 -5.77 -5.71 3.20
N LEU A 153 -5.16 -5.97 2.04
CA LEU A 153 -3.74 -6.31 1.94
C LEU A 153 -2.85 -5.15 2.43
N LEU A 154 -3.12 -3.93 1.96
CA LEU A 154 -2.36 -2.74 2.35
C LEU A 154 -2.45 -2.50 3.87
N CYS A 155 -3.67 -2.51 4.43
CA CYS A 155 -3.89 -2.34 5.87
C CYS A 155 -3.27 -3.47 6.69
N MET A 156 -3.37 -4.72 6.23
CA MET A 156 -2.78 -5.88 6.89
C MET A 156 -1.26 -5.78 6.93
N LEU A 157 -0.62 -5.48 5.80
CA LEU A 157 0.83 -5.34 5.73
C LEU A 157 1.32 -4.18 6.62
N GLU A 158 0.69 -2.99 6.52
CA GLU A 158 1.04 -1.83 7.35
C GLU A 158 0.95 -2.15 8.84
N THR A 159 -0.09 -2.87 9.26
CA THR A 159 -0.32 -3.18 10.66
C THR A 159 0.60 -4.31 11.14
N ARG A 160 0.65 -5.43 10.42
CA ARG A 160 1.34 -6.64 10.90
C ARG A 160 2.84 -6.53 10.83
N LEU A 161 3.41 -5.95 9.77
CA LEU A 161 4.86 -5.79 9.64
C LEU A 161 5.46 -4.87 10.71
N ASN A 162 4.70 -3.87 11.17
CA ASN A 162 5.16 -2.89 12.15
C ASN A 162 4.79 -3.22 13.59
N GLN A 163 4.14 -4.36 13.84
CA GLN A 163 3.73 -4.80 15.18
C GLN A 163 4.27 -6.19 15.49
N THR A 164 5.52 -6.27 15.90
CA THR A 164 6.22 -7.54 16.18
C THR A 164 6.01 -8.01 17.62
N PHE A 165 6.17 -7.10 18.58
CA PHE A 165 6.09 -7.40 20.00
C PHE A 165 5.05 -6.55 20.71
N TYR A 166 4.60 -7.02 21.86
CA TYR A 166 3.82 -6.21 22.80
C TYR A 166 4.29 -6.48 24.23
N ARG A 167 4.07 -5.52 25.12
CA ARG A 167 4.30 -5.70 26.56
C ARG A 167 2.98 -5.91 27.29
N ARG A 168 2.92 -6.93 28.09
CA ARG A 168 1.89 -7.10 29.11
C ARG A 168 2.35 -6.39 30.35
N TYR A 169 1.78 -5.23 30.62
CA TYR A 169 2.22 -4.37 31.74
C TYR A 169 2.13 -5.03 33.12
N ALA A 170 1.24 -6.00 33.29
CA ALA A 170 1.10 -6.76 34.53
C ALA A 170 2.28 -7.70 34.81
N GLU A 171 2.98 -8.14 33.77
CA GLU A 171 4.05 -9.15 33.84
C GLU A 171 5.45 -8.55 33.56
N ASP A 172 5.52 -7.29 33.15
CA ASP A 172 6.71 -6.60 32.61
C ASP A 172 7.52 -7.40 31.55
N MET A 173 6.85 -8.35 30.89
CA MET A 173 7.44 -9.24 29.90
C MET A 173 7.08 -8.83 28.49
N ARG A 174 8.09 -8.83 27.62
CA ARG A 174 7.89 -8.72 26.18
C ARG A 174 7.32 -10.04 25.64
N ARG A 175 6.29 -9.96 24.80
CA ARG A 175 5.69 -11.11 24.13
C ARG A 175 5.63 -10.88 22.63
N ILE A 176 5.77 -11.95 21.85
CA ILE A 176 5.59 -11.96 20.41
C ILE A 176 4.10 -11.81 20.10
N ARG A 177 3.76 -11.01 19.08
CA ARG A 177 2.39 -10.89 18.59
C ARG A 177 1.89 -12.22 18.04
N PRO A 178 0.62 -12.60 18.24
CA PRO A 178 0.09 -13.89 17.79
C PRO A 178 0.33 -14.19 16.32
N HIS A 179 0.15 -13.22 15.44
CA HIS A 179 0.39 -13.41 14.00
C HIS A 179 1.86 -13.70 13.64
N TRP A 180 2.82 -13.22 14.43
CA TRP A 180 4.23 -13.58 14.25
C TRP A 180 4.53 -14.95 14.84
N GLN A 181 3.87 -15.33 15.93
CA GLN A 181 3.95 -16.70 16.45
C GLN A 181 3.45 -17.71 15.42
N GLU A 182 2.32 -17.43 14.77
CA GLU A 182 1.80 -18.26 13.66
C GLU A 182 2.83 -18.41 12.51
N VAL A 183 3.55 -17.32 12.16
CA VAL A 183 4.61 -17.38 11.13
C VAL A 183 5.80 -18.22 11.59
N MET A 184 6.21 -18.07 12.85
CA MET A 184 7.33 -18.85 13.42
C MET A 184 7.01 -20.34 13.54
N ASP A 185 5.76 -20.69 13.81
CA ASP A 185 5.28 -22.07 13.90
C ASP A 185 5.02 -22.71 12.53
N CYS A 186 5.11 -21.90 11.45
CA CYS A 186 4.88 -22.38 10.09
C CYS A 186 6.10 -23.12 9.53
N ASP A 187 5.86 -24.28 8.92
CA ASP A 187 6.89 -25.00 8.18
C ASP A 187 7.04 -24.41 6.76
N PRO A 188 8.19 -23.78 6.44
CA PRO A 188 8.40 -23.18 5.13
C PRO A 188 8.29 -24.16 3.95
N ALA A 189 8.54 -25.45 4.17
CA ALA A 189 8.40 -26.47 3.14
C ALA A 189 6.98 -26.57 2.60
N LYS A 190 5.96 -26.31 3.43
CA LYS A 190 4.54 -26.27 3.03
C LYS A 190 4.23 -25.11 2.06
N TRP A 191 5.11 -24.13 1.99
CA TRP A 191 5.00 -22.95 1.12
C TRP A 191 5.94 -23.01 -0.09
N GLY A 192 6.54 -24.21 -0.35
CA GLY A 192 7.44 -24.40 -1.48
C GLY A 192 8.89 -24.00 -1.22
N PHE A 193 9.27 -23.81 0.06
CA PHE A 193 10.63 -23.46 0.46
C PHE A 193 11.28 -24.54 1.35
N PRO A 194 11.54 -25.76 0.82
CA PRO A 194 11.97 -26.89 1.63
C PRO A 194 13.37 -26.72 2.25
N HIS A 195 14.14 -25.77 1.79
CA HIS A 195 15.49 -25.48 2.31
C HIS A 195 15.54 -24.29 3.29
N MET A 196 14.40 -23.66 3.56
CA MET A 196 14.33 -22.58 4.56
C MET A 196 14.00 -23.16 5.94
N ALA A 197 14.68 -22.65 6.95
CA ALA A 197 14.30 -22.89 8.34
C ALA A 197 13.11 -21.99 8.75
N PRO A 198 12.29 -22.40 9.71
CA PRO A 198 11.30 -21.53 10.33
C PRO A 198 11.93 -20.25 10.89
N LEU A 199 11.16 -19.16 10.90
CA LEU A 199 11.59 -17.87 11.45
C LEU A 199 11.93 -18.01 12.93
N THR A 200 13.12 -17.53 13.33
CA THR A 200 13.57 -17.53 14.71
C THR A 200 13.23 -16.21 15.44
N GLU A 201 13.19 -16.23 16.77
CA GLU A 201 12.96 -15.00 17.55
C GLU A 201 14.08 -13.97 17.31
N ALA A 202 15.34 -14.39 17.15
CA ALA A 202 16.45 -13.52 16.83
C ALA A 202 16.29 -12.82 15.47
N GLU A 203 15.70 -13.48 14.49
CA GLU A 203 15.36 -12.88 13.19
C GLU A 203 14.18 -11.90 13.32
N LEU A 204 13.19 -12.24 14.12
CA LEU A 204 12.08 -11.33 14.41
C LEU A 204 12.56 -10.07 15.18
N GLU A 205 13.54 -10.21 16.06
CA GLU A 205 14.20 -9.06 16.71
C GLU A 205 14.90 -8.16 15.69
N ARG A 206 15.63 -8.74 14.74
CA ARG A 206 16.24 -7.95 13.64
C ARG A 206 15.20 -7.28 12.78
N HIS A 207 14.10 -7.96 12.45
CA HIS A 207 12.96 -7.37 11.75
C HIS A 207 12.41 -6.15 12.51
N ALA A 208 12.26 -6.25 13.83
CA ALA A 208 11.72 -5.18 14.67
C ALA A 208 12.63 -3.92 14.75
N LEU A 209 13.87 -3.99 14.28
CA LEU A 209 14.76 -2.82 14.16
C LEU A 209 14.46 -1.95 12.94
N HIS A 210 13.51 -2.35 12.10
CA HIS A 210 13.13 -1.64 10.88
C HIS A 210 11.67 -1.21 10.93
N HIS A 211 11.38 -0.09 10.26
CA HIS A 211 10.04 0.37 9.97
C HIS A 211 9.67 0.00 8.53
N TYR A 212 8.51 -0.59 8.34
CA TYR A 212 8.02 -1.08 7.04
C TYR A 212 6.77 -0.30 6.59
N PRO A 213 6.91 0.95 6.13
CA PRO A 213 5.78 1.72 5.63
C PRO A 213 5.30 1.14 4.29
N VAL A 214 3.99 0.97 4.14
CA VAL A 214 3.40 0.36 2.95
C VAL A 214 2.90 1.42 1.98
N TYR A 215 3.24 1.28 0.70
CA TYR A 215 2.91 2.18 -0.39
C TYR A 215 2.15 1.47 -1.50
N GLY A 216 1.29 2.19 -2.21
CA GLY A 216 0.74 1.77 -3.49
C GLY A 216 1.61 2.26 -4.66
N ALA A 217 1.69 1.46 -5.72
CA ALA A 217 2.27 1.87 -6.98
C ALA A 217 1.36 1.48 -8.14
N GLY A 218 0.38 2.33 -8.40
CA GLY A 218 -0.47 2.22 -9.57
C GLY A 218 0.31 2.51 -10.85
N TYR A 219 -0.04 1.82 -11.93
CA TYR A 219 0.52 2.03 -13.26
C TYR A 219 -0.57 1.95 -14.33
N HIS A 220 -0.28 2.50 -15.50
CA HIS A 220 -1.21 2.51 -16.62
C HIS A 220 -1.24 1.14 -17.31
N TRP A 221 -2.14 0.27 -16.88
CA TRP A 221 -2.21 -1.14 -17.27
C TRP A 221 -2.61 -1.39 -18.74
N LEU A 222 -3.06 -0.35 -19.48
CA LEU A 222 -3.29 -0.38 -20.94
C LEU A 222 -2.01 -0.06 -21.73
N ARG A 223 -0.91 0.33 -21.07
CA ARG A 223 0.37 0.65 -21.70
C ARG A 223 1.37 -0.48 -21.51
N SER A 224 2.55 -0.30 -22.12
CA SER A 224 3.60 -1.31 -22.07
C SER A 224 4.13 -1.55 -20.65
N ALA A 225 4.58 -2.78 -20.36
CA ALA A 225 5.27 -3.09 -19.11
C ALA A 225 6.57 -2.28 -18.94
N HIS A 226 7.16 -1.81 -20.05
CA HIS A 226 8.33 -0.94 -20.02
C HIS A 226 7.98 0.43 -19.40
N GLU A 227 6.94 1.11 -19.90
CA GLU A 227 6.48 2.39 -19.33
C GLU A 227 6.02 2.23 -17.88
N ALA A 228 5.29 1.15 -17.59
CA ALA A 228 4.89 0.82 -16.22
C ALA A 228 6.10 0.64 -15.29
N SER A 229 7.18 0.00 -15.77
CA SER A 229 8.41 -0.19 -14.99
C SER A 229 9.17 1.12 -14.73
N GLN A 230 9.14 2.07 -15.67
CA GLN A 230 9.72 3.40 -15.47
C GLN A 230 8.97 4.19 -14.39
N ARG A 231 7.63 4.12 -14.40
CA ARG A 231 6.82 4.73 -13.34
C ARG A 231 7.10 4.09 -11.96
N LEU A 232 7.27 2.76 -11.92
CA LEU A 232 7.62 2.06 -10.68
C LEU A 232 9.01 2.48 -10.17
N GLU A 233 10.00 2.64 -11.07
CA GLU A 233 11.33 3.16 -10.73
C GLU A 233 11.23 4.55 -10.09
N GLN A 234 10.49 5.47 -10.72
CA GLN A 234 10.27 6.81 -10.16
C GLN A 234 9.61 6.73 -8.78
N ARG A 235 8.60 5.87 -8.60
CA ARG A 235 7.95 5.65 -7.30
C ARG A 235 8.93 5.19 -6.22
N ILE A 236 9.83 4.27 -6.57
CA ILE A 236 10.87 3.78 -5.66
C ILE A 236 11.79 4.93 -5.25
N ASP A 237 12.20 5.77 -6.19
CA ASP A 237 13.05 6.93 -5.92
C ASP A 237 12.34 7.94 -5.02
N ASP A 238 11.12 8.31 -5.35
CA ASP A 238 10.30 9.23 -4.54
C ASP A 238 10.17 8.75 -3.08
N VAL A 239 9.94 7.45 -2.89
CA VAL A 239 9.79 6.85 -1.56
C VAL A 239 11.11 6.84 -0.78
N ILE A 240 12.21 6.46 -1.42
CA ILE A 240 13.53 6.46 -0.78
C ILE A 240 13.95 7.89 -0.41
N ASP A 241 13.77 8.84 -1.31
CA ASP A 241 14.13 10.24 -1.09
C ASP A 241 13.26 10.90 -0.02
N TYR A 242 11.95 10.56 0.02
CA TYR A 242 11.07 11.00 1.10
C TYR A 242 11.63 10.60 2.47
N TRP A 243 12.00 9.33 2.67
CA TRP A 243 12.50 8.86 3.96
C TRP A 243 13.88 9.42 4.30
N LYS A 244 14.77 9.60 3.32
CA LYS A 244 16.06 10.28 3.50
C LYS A 244 15.88 11.74 3.93
N ALA A 245 14.95 12.47 3.29
CA ALA A 245 14.60 13.83 3.68
C ALA A 245 14.09 13.93 5.12
N HIS A 246 13.36 12.89 5.59
CA HIS A 246 12.92 12.76 6.98
C HIS A 246 13.98 12.16 7.93
N LYS A 247 15.26 12.21 7.53
CA LYS A 247 16.42 11.75 8.32
C LYS A 247 16.31 10.28 8.77
N ARG A 248 15.73 9.43 7.93
CA ARG A 248 15.67 7.98 8.12
C ARG A 248 16.69 7.29 7.24
N LYS A 249 17.24 6.18 7.72
CA LYS A 249 18.07 5.30 6.90
C LYS A 249 17.14 4.50 5.99
N CYS A 250 17.14 4.81 4.69
CA CYS A 250 16.34 4.14 3.68
C CYS A 250 17.17 4.01 2.40
N GLU A 251 17.50 2.79 2.01
CA GLU A 251 18.36 2.51 0.86
C GLU A 251 17.65 1.63 -0.18
N GLN A 252 16.78 0.74 0.29
CA GLN A 252 16.13 -0.28 -0.51
C GLN A 252 14.65 -0.40 -0.13
N VAL A 253 13.86 -0.96 -1.06
CA VAL A 253 12.44 -1.28 -0.88
C VAL A 253 12.18 -2.77 -1.09
N ILE A 254 11.07 -3.26 -0.55
CA ILE A 254 10.51 -4.58 -0.87
C ILE A 254 9.32 -4.39 -1.81
N LEU A 255 9.25 -5.17 -2.89
CA LEU A 255 8.11 -5.16 -3.80
C LEU A 255 7.18 -6.34 -3.48
N VAL A 256 5.90 -6.05 -3.33
CA VAL A 256 4.83 -7.07 -3.25
C VAL A 256 3.96 -6.93 -4.48
N THR A 257 3.94 -7.91 -5.34
CA THR A 257 3.30 -7.81 -6.66
C THR A 257 2.16 -8.80 -6.81
N HIS A 258 1.16 -8.42 -7.56
CA HIS A 258 0.05 -9.28 -7.93
C HIS A 258 -0.05 -9.41 -9.45
N SER A 259 -0.20 -10.64 -9.98
CA SER A 259 -0.48 -10.91 -11.39
C SER A 259 0.49 -10.15 -12.34
N MET A 260 -0.01 -9.39 -13.30
CA MET A 260 0.78 -8.60 -14.27
C MET A 260 1.77 -7.62 -13.60
N GLY A 261 1.49 -7.16 -12.39
CA GLY A 261 2.42 -6.33 -11.60
C GLY A 261 3.77 -7.00 -11.35
N GLY A 262 3.81 -8.34 -11.36
CA GLY A 262 5.06 -9.10 -11.28
C GLY A 262 5.95 -8.90 -12.51
N LEU A 263 5.39 -8.81 -13.71
CA LEU A 263 6.14 -8.53 -14.94
C LEU A 263 6.72 -7.10 -14.90
N VAL A 264 5.93 -6.13 -14.42
CA VAL A 264 6.37 -4.74 -14.22
C VAL A 264 7.54 -4.68 -13.23
N ALA A 265 7.43 -5.37 -12.10
CA ALA A 265 8.47 -5.41 -11.08
C ALA A 265 9.75 -6.09 -11.58
N ARG A 266 9.64 -7.18 -12.36
CA ARG A 266 10.82 -7.84 -12.98
C ARG A 266 11.55 -6.91 -13.95
N ALA A 267 10.81 -6.17 -14.78
CA ALA A 267 11.39 -5.19 -15.69
C ALA A 267 12.10 -4.05 -14.92
N CYS A 268 11.50 -3.57 -13.84
CA CYS A 268 12.07 -2.56 -12.95
C CYS A 268 13.33 -3.07 -12.23
N ALA A 269 13.28 -4.26 -11.63
CA ALA A 269 14.38 -4.85 -10.87
C ALA A 269 15.65 -5.10 -11.72
N ARG A 270 15.48 -5.34 -13.02
CA ARG A 270 16.65 -5.43 -13.94
C ARG A 270 17.38 -4.10 -14.15
N ARG A 271 16.70 -2.98 -13.95
CA ARG A 271 17.23 -1.63 -14.16
C ARG A 271 17.85 -1.06 -12.90
N ILE A 272 17.25 -1.32 -11.74
CA ILE A 272 17.67 -0.74 -10.46
C ILE A 272 17.80 -1.82 -9.37
N PRO A 273 18.57 -2.90 -9.58
CA PRO A 273 18.65 -4.01 -8.63
C PRO A 273 19.12 -3.57 -7.23
N ASP A 274 19.99 -2.58 -7.15
CA ASP A 274 20.58 -2.11 -5.89
C ASP A 274 19.56 -1.40 -4.98
N LYS A 275 18.42 -0.93 -5.51
CA LYS A 275 17.36 -0.28 -4.74
C LYS A 275 16.27 -1.26 -4.27
N ILE A 276 16.36 -2.53 -4.61
CA ILE A 276 15.33 -3.54 -4.32
C ILE A 276 15.92 -4.62 -3.43
N ALA A 277 15.47 -4.69 -2.18
CA ALA A 277 15.88 -5.70 -1.21
C ALA A 277 15.29 -7.09 -1.51
N GLY A 278 14.11 -7.12 -2.12
CA GLY A 278 13.43 -8.36 -2.48
C GLY A 278 12.11 -8.12 -3.20
N VAL A 279 11.62 -9.15 -3.89
CA VAL A 279 10.34 -9.13 -4.59
C VAL A 279 9.53 -10.37 -4.20
N ILE A 280 8.28 -10.16 -3.80
CA ILE A 280 7.31 -11.22 -3.53
C ILE A 280 6.27 -11.21 -4.65
N HIS A 281 6.13 -12.31 -5.36
CA HIS A 281 5.17 -12.46 -6.45
C HIS A 281 3.94 -13.24 -6.01
N GLY A 282 2.75 -12.61 -6.09
CA GLY A 282 1.46 -13.28 -5.94
C GLY A 282 0.85 -13.53 -7.32
N ALA A 283 0.61 -14.79 -7.69
CA ALA A 283 -0.06 -15.19 -8.94
C ALA A 283 0.50 -14.50 -10.20
N MET A 284 1.81 -14.30 -10.27
CA MET A 284 2.46 -13.73 -11.46
C MET A 284 2.33 -14.70 -12.65
N PRO A 285 1.92 -14.24 -13.84
CA PRO A 285 1.93 -15.06 -15.04
C PRO A 285 3.35 -15.47 -15.41
N ALA A 286 3.48 -16.71 -15.92
CA ALA A 286 4.76 -17.31 -16.33
C ALA A 286 5.29 -16.71 -17.65
#